data_d65e3cc6a37339cf6d97d6808f42713d
#
_entry.id   d65e3cc6a37339cf6d97d6808f42713d
#
_cell.length_a   1.000
_cell.length_b   1.000
_cell.length_c   1.000
_cell.angle_alpha   90.00
_cell.angle_beta   90.00
_cell.angle_gamma   90.00
#
_symmetry.space_group_name_H-M   'P 1'
#
loop_
_entity.id
_entity.type
_entity.pdbx_description
1 polymer ?
#
loop_
_entity_poly.entity_id
_entity_poly.type
_entity_poly.pdbx_seq_one_letter_code
_entity_poly.pdbx_strand_id
1 'polypeptide(L)'
;YNHETVAMGFSVTEEAMEDNLYDALSARYTKALARAMAYTKQVKAAALLNNGFTTFNSGDGVTLFSTSHPTVAGGNNANRPTTDVDLNETSLEDAVIKIAAFVDERGLLIAARPRKLIVPPGLMFVATRLLETDLRVGTADNDLNAIRSNGSIPEGYRVNHYLTDADAFFLTTDVPNGMKHFVRTPMATSMDGDFDTGNVRYKARERYSFGVSD
;
A
#
# COMPACT_ATOMS: atom_id res chain seq x y z
N TYR A 1 15.33 -9.56 -1.22
CA TYR A 1 14.87 -8.18 -0.99
C TYR A 1 16.07 -7.27 -0.76
N ASN A 2 16.14 -6.16 -1.51
CA ASN A 2 17.19 -5.17 -1.35
C ASN A 2 16.71 -4.08 -0.40
N HIS A 3 17.41 -3.91 0.73
CA HIS A 3 17.07 -2.85 1.67
C HIS A 3 17.62 -1.51 1.18
N GLU A 4 16.76 -0.52 1.12
CA GLU A 4 17.12 0.84 0.79
C GLU A 4 17.35 1.67 2.05
N THR A 5 18.34 2.56 1.99
CA THR A 5 18.59 3.54 3.05
C THR A 5 17.89 4.84 2.67
N VAL A 6 16.98 5.29 3.52
CA VAL A 6 16.34 6.59 3.42
C VAL A 6 16.90 7.46 4.53
N ALA A 7 17.48 8.58 4.15
CA ALA A 7 18.04 9.54 5.09
C ALA A 7 17.75 10.97 4.63
N MET A 8 17.51 11.83 5.58
CA MET A 8 17.31 13.27 5.37
C MET A 8 17.86 14.03 6.56
N GLY A 9 18.36 15.23 6.34
CA GLY A 9 18.89 16.06 7.40
C GLY A 9 18.71 17.54 7.11
N PHE A 10 18.98 18.34 8.11
CA PHE A 10 19.09 19.80 8.03
C PHE A 10 20.25 20.28 8.90
N SER A 11 20.74 21.47 8.64
CA SER A 11 21.74 22.15 9.45
C SER A 11 21.18 23.46 10.02
N VAL A 12 21.64 23.81 11.20
CA VAL A 12 21.39 25.11 11.83
C VAL A 12 22.74 25.81 11.93
N THR A 13 22.82 27.07 11.52
CA THR A 13 24.06 27.84 11.56
C THR A 13 24.44 28.24 12.98
N GLU A 14 25.73 28.49 13.19
CA GLU A 14 26.28 28.93 14.47
C GLU A 14 25.63 30.24 14.94
N GLU A 15 25.48 31.21 14.04
CA GLU A 15 24.86 32.50 14.33
C GLU A 15 23.39 32.35 14.79
N ALA A 16 22.63 31.42 14.16
CA ALA A 16 21.24 31.16 14.57
C ALA A 16 21.16 30.51 15.96
N MET A 17 22.22 29.83 16.38
CA MET A 17 22.33 29.29 17.75
C MET A 17 22.69 30.36 18.75
N GLU A 18 23.61 31.27 18.43
CA GLU A 18 24.03 32.39 19.27
C GLU A 18 22.87 33.37 19.51
N ASP A 19 22.08 33.66 18.47
CA ASP A 19 20.92 34.56 18.53
C ASP A 19 19.67 33.93 19.18
N ASN A 20 19.81 32.75 19.78
CA ASN A 20 18.71 32.03 20.46
C ASN A 20 17.47 31.71 19.59
N LEU A 21 17.65 31.66 18.28
CA LEU A 21 16.58 31.27 17.32
C LEU A 21 16.44 29.75 17.22
N TYR A 22 17.30 29.01 17.88
CA TYR A 22 17.47 27.58 17.81
C TYR A 22 16.21 26.78 18.19
N ASP A 23 15.56 27.11 19.30
CA ASP A 23 14.43 26.31 19.80
C ASP A 23 13.23 26.31 18.84
N ALA A 24 12.87 27.47 18.30
CA ALA A 24 11.74 27.59 17.39
C ALA A 24 12.02 26.94 16.03
N LEU A 25 13.25 27.09 15.51
CA LEU A 25 13.65 26.55 14.21
C LEU A 25 13.85 25.03 14.26
N SER A 26 14.58 24.54 15.25
CA SER A 26 14.88 23.10 15.39
C SER A 26 13.61 22.27 15.57
N ALA A 27 12.65 22.74 16.39
CA ALA A 27 11.39 22.06 16.59
C ALA A 27 10.54 21.99 15.30
N ARG A 28 10.54 23.06 14.50
CA ARG A 28 9.81 23.08 13.22
C ARG A 28 10.47 22.17 12.20
N TYR A 29 11.78 22.21 12.07
CA TYR A 29 12.52 21.38 11.11
C TYR A 29 12.51 19.90 11.48
N THR A 30 12.58 19.56 12.77
CA THR A 30 12.46 18.17 13.23
C THR A 30 11.08 17.59 12.91
N LYS A 31 10.01 18.35 13.11
CA LYS A 31 8.65 17.92 12.72
C LYS A 31 8.52 17.76 11.20
N ALA A 32 9.11 18.68 10.43
CA ALA A 32 9.12 18.60 8.97
C ALA A 32 9.91 17.37 8.48
N LEU A 33 11.07 17.10 9.08
CA LEU A 33 11.89 15.93 8.81
C LEU A 33 11.13 14.62 9.07
N ALA A 34 10.50 14.50 10.23
CA ALA A 34 9.70 13.31 10.57
C ALA A 34 8.54 13.10 9.59
N ARG A 35 7.86 14.18 9.20
CA ARG A 35 6.78 14.12 8.20
C ARG A 35 7.28 13.71 6.83
N ALA A 36 8.42 14.25 6.38
CA ALA A 36 9.01 13.90 5.09
C ALA A 36 9.45 12.42 5.05
N MET A 37 10.04 11.90 6.12
CA MET A 37 10.39 10.49 6.24
C MET A 37 9.16 9.58 6.19
N ALA A 38 8.09 9.93 6.93
CA ALA A 38 6.83 9.19 6.91
C ALA A 38 6.17 9.23 5.52
N TYR A 39 6.16 10.38 4.86
CA TYR A 39 5.67 10.55 3.50
C TYR A 39 6.40 9.62 2.52
N THR A 40 7.73 9.65 2.52
CA THR A 40 8.55 8.81 1.64
C THR A 40 8.26 7.33 1.85
N LYS A 41 8.05 6.90 3.09
CA LYS A 41 7.69 5.52 3.42
C LYS A 41 6.33 5.14 2.82
N GLN A 42 5.32 5.99 2.94
CA GLN A 42 3.99 5.76 2.38
C GLN A 42 4.02 5.70 0.84
N VAL A 43 4.74 6.61 0.19
CA VAL A 43 4.91 6.60 -1.27
C VAL A 43 5.59 5.32 -1.73
N LYS A 44 6.65 4.87 -1.05
CA LYS A 44 7.35 3.61 -1.38
C LYS A 44 6.46 2.39 -1.16
N ALA A 45 5.65 2.37 -0.11
CA ALA A 45 4.67 1.29 0.10
C ALA A 45 3.61 1.26 -1.00
N ALA A 46 3.07 2.41 -1.39
CA ALA A 46 2.09 2.51 -2.46
C ALA A 46 2.68 2.17 -3.84
N ALA A 47 3.99 2.37 -4.04
CA ALA A 47 4.67 2.06 -5.30
C ALA A 47 4.58 0.58 -5.67
N LEU A 48 4.44 -0.34 -4.72
CA LEU A 48 4.17 -1.75 -5.02
C LEU A 48 2.87 -1.93 -5.80
N LEU A 49 1.82 -1.26 -5.38
CA LEU A 49 0.51 -1.32 -6.03
C LEU A 49 0.51 -0.53 -7.35
N ASN A 50 1.07 0.69 -7.34
CA ASN A 50 1.13 1.55 -8.53
C ASN A 50 1.92 0.91 -9.68
N ASN A 51 3.00 0.21 -9.37
CA ASN A 51 3.89 -0.42 -10.36
C ASN A 51 3.59 -1.91 -10.57
N GLY A 52 2.64 -2.47 -9.83
CA GLY A 52 2.33 -3.89 -9.85
C GLY A 52 1.80 -4.42 -11.19
N PHE A 53 1.26 -3.54 -12.02
CA PHE A 53 0.80 -3.88 -13.37
C PHE A 53 1.90 -3.78 -14.44
N THR A 54 3.00 -3.09 -14.16
CA THR A 54 3.97 -2.70 -15.19
C THR A 54 5.40 -3.12 -14.92
N THR A 55 6.00 -2.66 -13.83
CA THR A 55 7.44 -2.77 -13.59
C THR A 55 7.82 -3.53 -12.34
N PHE A 56 6.90 -3.70 -11.39
CA PHE A 56 7.17 -4.48 -10.19
C PHE A 56 6.84 -5.96 -10.44
N ASN A 57 7.90 -6.78 -10.49
CA ASN A 57 7.77 -8.21 -10.70
C ASN A 57 7.72 -8.98 -9.37
N SER A 58 6.93 -10.04 -9.37
CA SER A 58 6.86 -11.08 -8.35
C SER A 58 8.09 -12.00 -8.42
N GLY A 59 8.19 -12.97 -7.52
CA GLY A 59 9.30 -13.93 -7.47
C GLY A 59 9.36 -14.86 -8.68
N ASP A 60 8.25 -15.08 -9.36
CA ASP A 60 8.13 -15.83 -10.61
C ASP A 60 8.61 -15.08 -11.86
N GLY A 61 9.04 -13.82 -11.72
CA GLY A 61 9.52 -12.97 -12.81
C GLY A 61 8.45 -12.28 -13.64
N VAL A 62 7.15 -12.49 -13.30
CA VAL A 62 6.01 -11.82 -13.94
C VAL A 62 5.59 -10.60 -13.10
N THR A 63 4.90 -9.64 -13.70
CA THR A 63 4.37 -8.47 -12.96
C THR A 63 3.45 -8.91 -11.83
N LEU A 64 3.46 -8.19 -10.71
CA LEU A 64 2.70 -8.53 -9.50
C LEU A 64 1.22 -8.81 -9.78
N PHE A 65 0.59 -7.99 -10.64
CA PHE A 65 -0.77 -8.23 -11.11
C PHE A 65 -0.75 -8.71 -12.55
N SER A 66 -0.99 -10.00 -12.75
CA SER A 66 -0.95 -10.66 -14.04
C SER A 66 -2.08 -11.67 -14.20
N THR A 67 -2.39 -11.99 -15.44
CA THR A 67 -3.30 -13.07 -15.81
C THR A 67 -2.58 -14.40 -16.04
N SER A 68 -1.24 -14.43 -15.88
CA SER A 68 -0.41 -15.57 -16.31
C SER A 68 0.78 -15.80 -15.36
N HIS A 69 0.53 -15.97 -14.06
CA HIS A 69 1.53 -16.46 -13.13
C HIS A 69 1.75 -17.94 -13.35
N PRO A 70 2.97 -18.38 -13.74
CA PRO A 70 3.23 -19.78 -14.03
C PRO A 70 3.17 -20.62 -12.75
N THR A 71 2.57 -21.80 -12.85
CA THR A 71 2.51 -22.77 -11.75
C THR A 71 3.43 -23.96 -11.98
N VAL A 72 3.94 -24.59 -10.92
CA VAL A 72 4.82 -25.76 -10.98
C VAL A 72 4.10 -26.96 -11.63
N ALA A 73 2.80 -27.08 -11.47
CA ALA A 73 1.99 -28.15 -12.07
C ALA A 73 1.79 -27.99 -13.59
N GLY A 74 2.23 -26.89 -14.17
CA GLY A 74 1.96 -26.52 -15.56
C GLY A 74 0.58 -25.86 -15.69
N GLY A 75 0.58 -24.62 -16.12
CA GLY A 75 -0.62 -23.77 -16.21
C GLY A 75 -0.31 -22.37 -15.68
N ASN A 76 -1.34 -21.54 -15.58
CA ASN A 76 -1.21 -20.17 -15.11
C ASN A 76 -2.29 -19.83 -14.11
N ASN A 77 -1.93 -19.13 -13.05
CA ASN A 77 -2.85 -18.48 -12.14
C ASN A 77 -3.01 -17.02 -12.53
N ALA A 78 -4.20 -16.46 -12.29
CA ALA A 78 -4.51 -15.06 -12.56
C ALA A 78 -4.96 -14.39 -11.27
N ASN A 79 -4.30 -13.29 -10.91
CA ASN A 79 -4.68 -12.46 -9.76
C ASN A 79 -5.32 -11.12 -10.15
N ARG A 80 -5.61 -10.95 -11.44
CA ARG A 80 -6.37 -9.83 -11.99
C ARG A 80 -7.38 -10.34 -13.04
N PRO A 81 -8.45 -9.58 -13.35
CA PRO A 81 -9.33 -9.91 -14.47
C PRO A 81 -8.59 -9.79 -15.81
N THR A 82 -9.05 -10.53 -16.82
CA THR A 82 -8.47 -10.48 -18.18
C THR A 82 -8.73 -9.14 -18.86
N THR A 83 -9.89 -8.53 -18.57
CA THR A 83 -10.26 -7.20 -19.03
C THR A 83 -10.34 -6.29 -17.81
N ASP A 84 -9.76 -5.11 -17.90
CA ASP A 84 -9.81 -4.14 -16.81
C ASP A 84 -11.26 -3.68 -16.59
N VAL A 85 -11.63 -3.52 -15.33
CA VAL A 85 -13.01 -3.22 -14.91
C VAL A 85 -13.00 -2.14 -13.82
N ASP A 86 -13.98 -1.25 -13.89
CA ASP A 86 -14.20 -0.24 -12.86
C ASP A 86 -14.82 -0.86 -11.60
N LEU A 87 -14.63 -0.19 -10.47
CA LEU A 87 -15.23 -0.60 -9.21
C LEU A 87 -16.75 -0.42 -9.23
N ASN A 88 -17.48 -1.52 -9.33
CA ASN A 88 -18.92 -1.59 -9.20
C ASN A 88 -19.33 -2.89 -8.49
N GLU A 89 -20.62 -3.08 -8.27
CA GLU A 89 -21.14 -4.25 -7.56
C GLU A 89 -20.75 -5.55 -8.28
N THR A 90 -21.00 -5.64 -9.58
CA THR A 90 -20.72 -6.85 -10.36
C THR A 90 -19.23 -7.19 -10.40
N SER A 91 -18.38 -6.18 -10.62
CA SER A 91 -16.93 -6.42 -10.66
C SER A 91 -16.38 -6.86 -9.31
N LEU A 92 -16.97 -6.38 -8.21
CA LEU A 92 -16.58 -6.77 -6.86
C LEU A 92 -17.05 -8.19 -6.52
N GLU A 93 -18.27 -8.55 -6.93
CA GLU A 93 -18.80 -9.93 -6.80
C GLU A 93 -17.95 -10.92 -7.60
N ASP A 94 -17.63 -10.60 -8.86
CA ASP A 94 -16.75 -11.41 -9.71
C ASP A 94 -15.35 -11.58 -9.09
N ALA A 95 -14.81 -10.54 -8.48
CA ALA A 95 -13.52 -10.61 -7.80
C ALA A 95 -13.58 -11.54 -6.57
N VAL A 96 -14.64 -11.47 -5.77
CA VAL A 96 -14.86 -12.37 -4.62
C VAL A 96 -14.94 -13.82 -5.07
N ILE A 97 -15.70 -14.11 -6.14
CA ILE A 97 -15.84 -15.46 -6.70
C ILE A 97 -14.49 -15.98 -7.23
N LYS A 98 -13.73 -15.12 -7.94
CA LYS A 98 -12.39 -15.49 -8.45
C LYS A 98 -11.40 -15.78 -7.33
N ILE A 99 -11.39 -14.97 -6.26
CA ILE A 99 -10.54 -15.21 -5.10
C ILE A 99 -10.87 -16.54 -4.43
N ALA A 100 -12.15 -16.87 -4.29
CA ALA A 100 -12.57 -18.15 -3.72
C ALA A 100 -12.15 -19.37 -4.56
N ALA A 101 -11.90 -19.18 -5.85
CA ALA A 101 -11.45 -20.22 -6.79
C ALA A 101 -9.92 -20.28 -6.93
N PHE A 102 -9.14 -19.54 -6.14
CA PHE A 102 -7.68 -19.59 -6.21
C PHE A 102 -7.14 -20.97 -5.86
N VAL A 103 -6.15 -21.39 -6.61
CA VAL A 103 -5.46 -22.66 -6.43
C VAL A 103 -3.99 -22.44 -6.08
N ASP A 104 -3.39 -23.40 -5.41
CA ASP A 104 -1.95 -23.43 -5.14
C ASP A 104 -1.15 -23.82 -6.39
N GLU A 105 0.18 -23.85 -6.27
CA GLU A 105 1.09 -24.26 -7.34
C GLU A 105 0.86 -25.68 -7.88
N ARG A 106 0.12 -26.52 -7.12
CA ARG A 106 -0.20 -27.92 -7.50
C ARG A 106 -1.62 -28.06 -8.05
N GLY A 107 -2.37 -26.94 -8.13
CA GLY A 107 -3.74 -26.92 -8.60
C GLY A 107 -4.78 -27.28 -7.54
N LEU A 108 -4.41 -27.30 -6.25
CA LEU A 108 -5.33 -27.57 -5.15
C LEU A 108 -6.01 -26.27 -4.71
N LEU A 109 -7.32 -26.30 -4.49
CA LEU A 109 -8.10 -25.18 -4.03
C LEU A 109 -7.65 -24.73 -2.63
N ILE A 110 -7.25 -23.46 -2.50
CA ILE A 110 -6.81 -22.87 -1.21
C ILE A 110 -7.96 -22.22 -0.43
N ALA A 111 -9.14 -22.08 -1.03
CA ALA A 111 -10.32 -21.45 -0.44
C ALA A 111 -10.05 -20.06 0.17
N ALA A 112 -9.25 -19.25 -0.54
CA ALA A 112 -8.90 -17.88 -0.14
C ALA A 112 -10.15 -17.01 -0.01
N ARG A 113 -10.10 -16.06 0.91
CA ARG A 113 -11.19 -15.10 1.15
C ARG A 113 -10.67 -13.66 1.06
N PRO A 114 -11.41 -12.74 0.44
CA PRO A 114 -11.08 -11.34 0.51
C PRO A 114 -11.22 -10.82 1.94
N ARG A 115 -10.39 -9.86 2.32
CA ARG A 115 -10.41 -9.26 3.65
C ARG A 115 -10.68 -7.76 3.61
N LYS A 116 -9.98 -7.04 2.75
CA LYS A 116 -10.01 -5.59 2.72
C LYS A 116 -9.95 -5.06 1.30
N LEU A 117 -10.71 -4.04 1.02
CA LEU A 117 -10.67 -3.27 -0.22
C LEU A 117 -9.78 -2.04 -0.04
N ILE A 118 -8.83 -1.83 -0.97
CA ILE A 118 -7.96 -0.66 -1.01
C ILE A 118 -8.35 0.16 -2.24
N VAL A 119 -8.64 1.43 -2.04
CA VAL A 119 -9.13 2.34 -3.10
C VAL A 119 -8.39 3.68 -3.06
N PRO A 120 -8.26 4.39 -4.19
CA PRO A 120 -7.85 5.78 -4.23
C PRO A 120 -8.97 6.70 -3.68
N PRO A 121 -8.66 7.97 -3.36
CA PRO A 121 -9.65 8.91 -2.83
C PRO A 121 -10.88 9.10 -3.73
N GLY A 122 -10.72 9.02 -5.07
CA GLY A 122 -11.83 9.15 -6.02
C GLY A 122 -12.92 8.09 -5.87
N LEU A 123 -12.54 6.87 -5.49
CA LEU A 123 -13.48 5.75 -5.32
C LEU A 123 -14.03 5.59 -3.89
N MET A 124 -13.66 6.47 -2.96
CA MET A 124 -14.08 6.38 -1.56
C MET A 124 -15.61 6.28 -1.40
N PHE A 125 -16.36 7.16 -2.06
CA PHE A 125 -17.82 7.17 -1.94
C PHE A 125 -18.48 5.98 -2.64
N VAL A 126 -17.88 5.46 -3.70
CA VAL A 126 -18.32 4.23 -4.37
C VAL A 126 -18.14 3.04 -3.43
N ALA A 127 -16.95 2.93 -2.81
CA ALA A 127 -16.65 1.87 -1.83
C ALA A 127 -17.61 1.93 -0.61
N THR A 128 -17.91 3.12 -0.09
CA THR A 128 -18.90 3.29 1.00
C THR A 128 -20.27 2.75 0.58
N ARG A 129 -20.75 3.13 -0.61
CA ARG A 129 -22.05 2.66 -1.10
C ARG A 129 -22.10 1.14 -1.29
N LEU A 130 -21.01 0.53 -1.75
CA LEU A 130 -20.94 -0.91 -1.98
C LEU A 130 -20.82 -1.72 -0.69
N LEU A 131 -20.13 -1.21 0.31
CA LEU A 131 -19.79 -2.00 1.51
C LEU A 131 -20.61 -1.65 2.75
N GLU A 132 -21.20 -0.45 2.83
CA GLU A 132 -21.86 0.02 4.06
C GLU A 132 -23.38 0.16 3.95
N THR A 133 -23.97 0.13 2.75
CA THR A 133 -25.42 0.18 2.59
C THR A 133 -26.07 -1.19 2.77
N ASP A 134 -27.22 -1.24 3.43
CA ASP A 134 -27.99 -2.49 3.63
C ASP A 134 -28.74 -2.89 2.38
N LEU A 135 -29.19 -1.91 1.62
CA LEU A 135 -29.95 -2.09 0.39
C LEU A 135 -29.12 -1.69 -0.83
N ARG A 136 -29.42 -2.30 -1.95
CA ARG A 136 -28.78 -2.01 -3.23
C ARG A 136 -29.09 -0.57 -3.67
N VAL A 137 -28.07 0.18 -4.02
CA VAL A 137 -28.20 1.58 -4.43
C VAL A 137 -28.62 1.65 -5.91
N GLY A 138 -29.67 2.43 -6.20
CA GLY A 138 -30.11 2.69 -7.57
C GLY A 138 -31.20 1.75 -8.10
N THR A 139 -31.77 0.89 -7.26
CA THR A 139 -32.94 0.08 -7.59
C THR A 139 -34.21 0.68 -6.98
N ALA A 140 -35.34 0.52 -7.68
CA ALA A 140 -36.67 0.95 -7.18
C ALA A 140 -37.24 -0.03 -6.15
N ASP A 141 -36.75 -1.26 -6.15
CA ASP A 141 -37.15 -2.35 -5.28
C ASP A 141 -36.21 -2.42 -4.06
N ASN A 142 -36.66 -2.98 -2.95
CA ASN A 142 -35.85 -3.17 -1.74
C ASN A 142 -34.87 -4.36 -1.90
N ASP A 143 -34.01 -4.29 -2.90
CA ASP A 143 -33.03 -5.32 -3.15
C ASP A 143 -31.95 -5.32 -2.06
N LEU A 144 -31.60 -6.49 -1.60
CA LEU A 144 -30.55 -6.68 -0.60
C LEU A 144 -29.16 -6.43 -1.22
N ASN A 145 -28.29 -5.70 -0.52
CA ASN A 145 -26.87 -5.64 -0.85
C ASN A 145 -26.18 -6.95 -0.44
N ALA A 146 -25.94 -7.83 -1.39
CA ALA A 146 -25.38 -9.17 -1.15
C ALA A 146 -23.95 -9.12 -0.58
N ILE A 147 -23.13 -8.18 -1.02
CA ILE A 147 -21.72 -8.03 -0.59
C ILE A 147 -21.66 -7.74 0.92
N ARG A 148 -22.48 -6.79 1.39
CA ARG A 148 -22.57 -6.47 2.81
C ARG A 148 -23.22 -7.59 3.60
N SER A 149 -24.34 -8.12 3.13
CA SER A 149 -25.10 -9.16 3.85
C SER A 149 -24.29 -10.43 4.08
N ASN A 150 -23.48 -10.84 3.11
CA ASN A 150 -22.60 -11.99 3.21
C ASN A 150 -21.32 -11.73 4.01
N GLY A 151 -21.02 -10.45 4.33
CA GLY A 151 -19.76 -10.09 4.98
C GLY A 151 -18.54 -10.44 4.11
N SER A 152 -18.65 -10.34 2.79
CA SER A 152 -17.62 -10.76 1.84
C SER A 152 -16.29 -10.04 2.04
N ILE A 153 -16.30 -8.81 2.58
CA ILE A 153 -15.10 -8.00 2.87
C ILE A 153 -15.15 -7.56 4.34
N PRO A 154 -14.71 -8.41 5.28
CA PRO A 154 -14.92 -8.21 6.71
C PRO A 154 -14.16 -7.02 7.30
N GLU A 155 -13.03 -6.62 6.71
CA GLU A 155 -12.24 -5.46 7.17
C GLU A 155 -12.64 -4.15 6.47
N GLY A 156 -13.69 -4.17 5.64
CA GLY A 156 -14.19 -3.02 4.93
C GLY A 156 -13.22 -2.48 3.90
N TYR A 157 -13.18 -1.15 3.73
CA TYR A 157 -12.27 -0.52 2.79
C TYR A 157 -11.28 0.43 3.48
N ARG A 158 -10.17 0.72 2.78
CA ARG A 158 -9.18 1.74 3.16
C ARG A 158 -8.83 2.62 1.98
N VAL A 159 -8.84 3.92 2.21
CA VAL A 159 -8.41 4.90 1.22
C VAL A 159 -6.89 5.07 1.30
N ASN A 160 -6.22 4.85 0.18
CA ASN A 160 -4.80 5.12 0.04
C ASN A 160 -4.58 6.35 -0.84
N HIS A 161 -4.15 7.45 -0.23
CA HIS A 161 -3.94 8.74 -0.90
C HIS A 161 -2.74 8.76 -1.85
N TYR A 162 -1.90 7.72 -1.84
CA TYR A 162 -0.68 7.64 -2.65
C TYR A 162 -0.83 6.73 -3.87
N LEU A 163 -2.03 6.25 -4.14
CA LEU A 163 -2.35 5.60 -5.40
C LEU A 163 -2.39 6.65 -6.51
N THR A 164 -1.72 6.37 -7.62
CA THR A 164 -1.61 7.28 -8.78
C THR A 164 -2.72 7.07 -9.78
N ASP A 165 -3.25 5.85 -9.85
CA ASP A 165 -4.39 5.51 -10.68
C ASP A 165 -5.68 5.81 -9.92
N ALA A 166 -6.56 6.61 -10.54
CA ALA A 166 -7.81 7.07 -9.92
C ALA A 166 -8.90 5.98 -9.90
N ASP A 167 -8.80 4.98 -10.76
CA ASP A 167 -9.82 3.97 -10.99
C ASP A 167 -9.40 2.58 -10.50
N ALA A 168 -8.13 2.37 -10.19
CA ALA A 168 -7.63 1.10 -9.70
C ALA A 168 -8.11 0.79 -8.29
N PHE A 169 -8.56 -0.44 -8.07
CA PHE A 169 -8.88 -0.96 -6.75
C PHE A 169 -8.19 -2.30 -6.50
N PHE A 170 -7.91 -2.60 -5.24
CA PHE A 170 -7.18 -3.80 -4.85
C PHE A 170 -7.89 -4.50 -3.70
N LEU A 171 -7.91 -5.83 -3.76
CA LEU A 171 -8.42 -6.67 -2.68
C LEU A 171 -7.26 -7.40 -2.01
N THR A 172 -7.16 -7.28 -0.69
CA THR A 172 -6.29 -8.15 0.09
C THR A 172 -7.03 -9.41 0.50
N THR A 173 -6.33 -10.51 0.60
CA THR A 173 -6.88 -11.81 0.98
C THR A 173 -6.37 -12.24 2.35
N ASP A 174 -6.88 -13.35 2.86
CA ASP A 174 -6.43 -14.01 4.09
C ASP A 174 -5.23 -14.93 3.86
N VAL A 175 -4.77 -15.09 2.62
CA VAL A 175 -3.58 -15.89 2.29
C VAL A 175 -2.36 -15.29 2.99
N PRO A 176 -1.60 -16.10 3.75
CA PRO A 176 -0.43 -15.64 4.47
C PRO A 176 0.70 -15.20 3.51
N ASN A 177 1.59 -14.39 4.03
CA ASN A 177 2.81 -13.98 3.33
C ASN A 177 2.67 -13.05 2.11
N GLY A 178 1.58 -12.33 1.95
CA GLY A 178 1.40 -11.34 0.90
C GLY A 178 2.39 -10.16 0.98
N MET A 179 1.90 -8.94 0.86
CA MET A 179 2.74 -7.74 0.96
C MET A 179 3.40 -7.60 2.34
N LYS A 180 4.73 -7.39 2.34
CA LYS A 180 5.55 -7.30 3.56
C LYS A 180 6.36 -6.01 3.61
N HIS A 181 6.50 -5.51 4.82
CA HIS A 181 7.43 -4.43 5.16
C HIS A 181 8.55 -4.99 6.03
N PHE A 182 9.77 -5.01 5.50
CA PHE A 182 10.96 -5.47 6.21
C PHE A 182 11.74 -4.29 6.75
N VAL A 183 11.83 -4.16 8.06
CA VAL A 183 12.61 -3.13 8.73
C VAL A 183 13.98 -3.68 9.10
N ARG A 184 15.04 -3.15 8.48
CA ARG A 184 16.43 -3.51 8.83
C ARG A 184 16.97 -2.62 9.94
N THR A 185 16.71 -1.31 9.84
CA THR A 185 17.07 -0.33 10.84
C THR A 185 15.88 0.60 11.03
N PRO A 186 15.30 0.65 12.24
CA PRO A 186 14.21 1.58 12.51
C PRO A 186 14.73 3.03 12.39
N MET A 187 13.80 3.97 12.27
CA MET A 187 14.15 5.38 12.20
C MET A 187 14.94 5.81 13.43
N ALA A 188 16.16 6.25 13.19
CA ALA A 188 17.05 6.80 14.19
C ALA A 188 17.42 8.23 13.82
N THR A 189 17.47 9.09 14.80
CA THR A 189 17.92 10.47 14.67
C THR A 189 19.29 10.63 15.31
N SER A 190 20.14 11.46 14.72
CA SER A 190 21.43 11.83 15.29
C SER A 190 21.69 13.31 15.05
N MET A 191 22.45 13.89 15.94
CA MET A 191 22.91 15.28 15.88
C MET A 191 24.42 15.29 16.04
N ASP A 192 25.10 16.11 15.25
CA ASP A 192 26.54 16.26 15.30
C ASP A 192 26.91 17.71 14.91
N GLY A 193 27.97 18.22 15.53
CA GLY A 193 28.54 19.52 15.20
C GLY A 193 29.55 19.38 14.05
N ASP A 194 29.56 20.34 13.15
CA ASP A 194 30.54 20.42 12.09
C ASP A 194 31.67 21.35 12.54
N PHE A 195 32.86 20.78 12.79
CA PHE A 195 34.01 21.54 13.29
C PHE A 195 34.46 22.66 12.35
N ASP A 196 34.35 22.43 11.03
CA ASP A 196 34.86 23.38 10.04
C ASP A 196 33.95 24.60 9.87
N THR A 197 32.64 24.45 10.09
CA THR A 197 31.65 25.51 9.85
C THR A 197 30.94 25.99 11.12
N GLY A 198 31.17 25.36 12.29
CA GLY A 198 30.45 25.65 13.52
C GLY A 198 28.97 25.23 13.54
N ASN A 199 28.45 24.77 12.40
CA ASN A 199 27.04 24.44 12.25
C ASN A 199 26.67 23.13 12.96
N VAL A 200 25.44 23.05 13.47
CA VAL A 200 24.90 21.80 14.00
C VAL A 200 24.05 21.11 12.94
N ARG A 201 24.34 19.83 12.68
CA ARG A 201 23.66 19.00 11.70
C ARG A 201 22.78 17.98 12.36
N TYR A 202 21.54 17.92 11.93
CA TYR A 202 20.56 16.92 12.32
C TYR A 202 20.28 15.99 11.17
N LYS A 203 20.23 14.69 11.41
CA LYS A 203 19.79 13.71 10.42
C LYS A 203 18.86 12.70 11.03
N ALA A 204 17.87 12.26 10.23
CA ALA A 204 17.12 11.04 10.43
C ALA A 204 17.53 10.02 9.38
N ARG A 205 17.66 8.77 9.78
CA ARG A 205 17.98 7.65 8.89
C ARG A 205 17.15 6.45 9.26
N GLU A 206 16.62 5.76 8.25
CA GLU A 206 16.02 4.44 8.39
C GLU A 206 16.44 3.55 7.23
N ARG A 207 16.35 2.25 7.42
CA ARG A 207 16.66 1.27 6.39
C ARG A 207 15.61 0.18 6.37
N TYR A 208 14.91 0.06 5.23
CA TYR A 208 13.81 -0.87 5.06
C TYR A 208 13.66 -1.30 3.60
N SER A 209 12.82 -2.28 3.36
CA SER A 209 12.33 -2.64 2.03
C SER A 209 10.87 -3.03 2.10
N PHE A 210 10.19 -2.86 0.99
CA PHE A 210 8.87 -3.42 0.75
C PHE A 210 8.99 -4.54 -0.28
N GLY A 211 8.13 -5.53 -0.19
CA GLY A 211 8.10 -6.62 -1.14
C GLY A 211 6.87 -7.47 -0.97
N VAL A 212 6.71 -8.41 -1.86
CA VAL A 212 5.67 -9.45 -1.83
C VAL A 212 6.36 -10.80 -1.74
N SER A 213 5.71 -11.74 -1.09
CA SER A 213 6.09 -13.14 -1.08
C SER A 213 5.11 -13.87 -1.98
N ASP A 214 5.63 -14.79 -2.75
CA ASP A 214 4.83 -15.72 -3.55
C ASP A 214 4.11 -16.69 -2.65
#